data_6d7b781f02a67a9dd24e49ab6f987009
#
_entry.id   6d7b781f02a67a9dd24e49ab6f987009
#
_cell.length_a   1.000
_cell.length_b   1.000
_cell.length_c   1.000
_cell.angle_alpha   90.00
_cell.angle_beta   90.00
_cell.angle_gamma   90.00
#
_symmetry.space_group_name_H-M   'P 1'
#
loop_
_entity.id
_entity.type
_entity.pdbx_description
1 polymer ?
#
loop_
_entity_poly.entity_id
_entity_poly.type
_entity_poly.pdbx_seq_one_letter_code
_entity_poly.pdbx_strand_id
1 'polypeptide(L)'
;AELRLEQVSKHYIEDRHSVYALKDISLTIEQGEFVFLIGSSGAGKTTLLKLMSGELTPDEGAVCLNGANMARLIGPWRVRATRTFGVVSQQGLLIRKRTVGDNLLLAANAAGMRRKGREAVKKALGIVGLPGVEGCYPAELSIGESRRVELARAVVNSPNILLLDELTANLDDDVIWDLLHLLMEMNAKGTTIVMATHASQYVNIMRRRVITLVDGRVAGDVKKGKYGDLK
;
A
#
# COMPACT_ATOMS: atom_id res chain seq x y z
N ALA A 1 -10.41 -9.01 4.40
CA ALA A 1 -11.12 -7.73 4.62
C ALA A 1 -11.58 -7.17 3.28
N GLU A 2 -12.81 -6.72 3.18
CA GLU A 2 -13.37 -6.01 2.03
C GLU A 2 -13.16 -4.51 2.21
N LEU A 3 -12.70 -3.84 1.17
CA LEU A 3 -12.55 -2.39 1.12
C LEU A 3 -13.47 -1.83 0.03
N ARG A 4 -14.39 -0.92 0.40
CA ARG A 4 -15.34 -0.31 -0.52
C ARG A 4 -15.25 1.21 -0.46
N LEU A 5 -15.21 1.83 -1.63
CA LEU A 5 -15.32 3.26 -1.83
C LEU A 5 -16.68 3.56 -2.46
N GLU A 6 -17.43 4.50 -1.90
CA GLU A 6 -18.78 4.86 -2.33
C GLU A 6 -18.81 6.36 -2.66
N GLN A 7 -18.82 6.68 -3.96
CA GLN A 7 -18.86 8.05 -4.51
C GLN A 7 -17.82 8.99 -3.87
N VAL A 8 -16.59 8.49 -3.69
CA VAL A 8 -15.52 9.20 -3.01
C VAL A 8 -14.96 10.31 -3.88
N SER A 9 -14.96 11.54 -3.37
CA SER A 9 -14.28 12.69 -3.95
C SER A 9 -13.28 13.28 -2.96
N LYS A 10 -12.14 13.77 -3.50
CA LYS A 10 -11.12 14.49 -2.75
C LYS A 10 -10.60 15.66 -3.57
N HIS A 11 -10.58 16.85 -2.96
CA HIS A 11 -10.03 18.03 -3.59
C HIS A 11 -8.94 18.66 -2.72
N TYR A 12 -8.06 19.42 -3.36
CA TYR A 12 -7.05 20.25 -2.73
C TYR A 12 -7.22 21.70 -3.18
N ILE A 13 -6.71 22.62 -2.40
CA ILE A 13 -6.68 24.04 -2.75
C ILE A 13 -5.31 24.32 -3.37
N GLU A 14 -5.29 24.63 -4.67
CA GLU A 14 -4.11 25.08 -5.39
C GLU A 14 -4.38 26.49 -5.93
N ASP A 15 -3.47 27.41 -5.70
CA ASP A 15 -3.57 28.81 -6.17
C ASP A 15 -4.96 29.49 -5.94
N ARG A 16 -5.56 29.21 -4.76
CA ARG A 16 -6.91 29.66 -4.36
C ARG A 16 -8.06 29.01 -5.15
N HIS A 17 -7.79 28.00 -5.96
CA HIS A 17 -8.81 27.22 -6.68
C HIS A 17 -8.91 25.82 -6.09
N SER A 18 -10.14 25.29 -6.05
CA SER A 18 -10.37 23.90 -5.65
C SER A 18 -10.15 22.99 -6.84
N VAL A 19 -9.17 22.08 -6.74
CA VAL A 19 -8.87 21.09 -7.79
C VAL A 19 -9.18 19.69 -7.25
N TYR A 20 -9.95 18.92 -8.00
CA TYR A 20 -10.22 17.54 -7.66
C TYR A 20 -8.99 16.67 -7.93
N ALA A 21 -8.45 16.04 -6.90
CA ALA A 21 -7.49 14.95 -7.04
C ALA A 21 -8.18 13.62 -7.35
N LEU A 22 -9.41 13.43 -6.83
CA LEU A 22 -10.28 12.30 -7.12
C LEU A 22 -11.72 12.79 -7.19
N LYS A 23 -12.50 12.24 -8.12
CA LYS A 23 -13.89 12.64 -8.32
C LYS A 23 -14.77 11.43 -8.58
N ASP A 24 -15.78 11.24 -7.70
CA ASP A 24 -16.82 10.22 -7.82
C ASP A 24 -16.26 8.79 -8.00
N ILE A 25 -15.34 8.40 -7.13
CA ILE A 25 -14.74 7.06 -7.15
C ILE A 25 -15.65 6.08 -6.43
N SER A 26 -16.15 5.09 -7.17
CA SER A 26 -16.90 3.97 -6.62
C SER A 26 -16.25 2.67 -7.05
N LEU A 27 -15.72 1.90 -6.10
CA LEU A 27 -15.08 0.62 -6.36
C LEU A 27 -15.07 -0.26 -5.10
N THR A 28 -15.02 -1.57 -5.31
CA THR A 28 -14.88 -2.56 -4.24
C THR A 28 -13.65 -3.41 -4.51
N ILE A 29 -12.83 -3.60 -3.47
CA ILE A 29 -11.69 -4.53 -3.48
C ILE A 29 -12.02 -5.64 -2.50
N GLU A 30 -12.09 -6.86 -3.01
CA GLU A 30 -12.44 -8.04 -2.24
C GLU A 30 -11.22 -8.61 -1.51
N GLN A 31 -11.48 -9.42 -0.51
CA GLN A 31 -10.42 -10.09 0.23
C GLN A 31 -9.61 -11.02 -0.68
N GLY A 32 -8.28 -10.92 -0.60
CA GLY A 32 -7.37 -11.77 -1.36
C GLY A 32 -7.17 -11.32 -2.82
N GLU A 33 -7.77 -10.21 -3.25
CA GLU A 33 -7.46 -9.67 -4.57
C GLU A 33 -6.03 -9.12 -4.65
N PHE A 34 -5.42 -9.24 -5.81
CA PHE A 34 -4.23 -8.51 -6.20
C PHE A 34 -4.62 -7.50 -7.30
N VAL A 35 -4.52 -6.23 -6.99
CA VAL A 35 -4.98 -5.13 -7.85
C VAL A 35 -3.81 -4.23 -8.21
N PHE A 36 -3.61 -3.98 -9.49
CA PHE A 36 -2.75 -2.90 -9.98
C PHE A 36 -3.56 -1.63 -10.15
N LEU A 37 -3.05 -0.54 -9.59
CA LEU A 37 -3.58 0.81 -9.77
C LEU A 37 -2.65 1.56 -10.71
N ILE A 38 -3.13 1.88 -11.91
CA ILE A 38 -2.33 2.52 -12.95
C ILE A 38 -2.92 3.87 -13.34
N GLY A 39 -2.12 4.68 -14.00
CA GLY A 39 -2.48 6.03 -14.47
C GLY A 39 -1.25 6.91 -14.59
N SER A 40 -1.37 8.03 -15.27
CA SER A 40 -0.30 9.02 -15.40
C SER A 40 0.14 9.60 -14.05
N SER A 41 1.26 10.31 -14.02
CA SER A 41 1.63 11.11 -12.85
C SER A 41 0.53 12.15 -12.58
N GLY A 42 0.17 12.34 -11.32
CA GLY A 42 -0.93 13.23 -10.94
C GLY A 42 -2.34 12.67 -11.13
N ALA A 43 -2.53 11.46 -11.66
CA ALA A 43 -3.87 10.86 -11.84
C ALA A 43 -4.64 10.57 -10.54
N GLY A 44 -4.02 10.75 -9.36
CA GLY A 44 -4.67 10.56 -8.05
C GLY A 44 -4.35 9.24 -7.35
N LYS A 45 -3.43 8.41 -7.86
CA LYS A 45 -3.10 7.08 -7.29
C LYS A 45 -2.70 7.15 -5.82
N THR A 46 -1.73 8.00 -5.47
CA THR A 46 -1.27 8.19 -4.08
C THR A 46 -2.40 8.69 -3.17
N THR A 47 -3.22 9.62 -3.66
CA THR A 47 -4.39 10.12 -2.91
C THR A 47 -5.39 9.01 -2.66
N LEU A 48 -5.65 8.15 -3.66
CA LEU A 48 -6.54 7.00 -3.52
C LEU A 48 -6.03 6.00 -2.48
N LEU A 49 -4.73 5.65 -2.51
CA LEU A 49 -4.13 4.77 -1.49
C LEU A 49 -4.21 5.37 -0.08
N LYS A 50 -4.01 6.68 0.07
CA LYS A 50 -4.13 7.38 1.36
C LYS A 50 -5.56 7.42 1.89
N LEU A 51 -6.55 7.54 1.02
CA LEU A 51 -7.96 7.42 1.41
C LEU A 51 -8.30 5.99 1.82
N MET A 52 -7.81 4.99 1.09
CA MET A 52 -8.00 3.57 1.41
C MET A 52 -7.41 3.20 2.78
N SER A 53 -6.23 3.74 3.13
CA SER A 53 -5.58 3.48 4.43
C SER A 53 -6.22 4.24 5.60
N GLY A 54 -7.06 5.25 5.30
CA GLY A 54 -7.60 6.19 6.29
C GLY A 54 -6.59 7.24 6.76
N GLU A 55 -5.46 7.40 6.06
CA GLU A 55 -4.52 8.52 6.26
C GLU A 55 -5.17 9.86 5.87
N LEU A 56 -5.97 9.82 4.80
CA LEU A 56 -6.83 10.93 4.39
C LEU A 56 -8.31 10.59 4.60
N THR A 57 -9.11 11.62 4.84
CA THR A 57 -10.57 11.54 4.86
C THR A 57 -11.11 12.10 3.54
N PRO A 58 -12.10 11.44 2.91
CA PRO A 58 -12.74 11.98 1.73
C PRO A 58 -13.54 13.25 2.06
N ASP A 59 -13.68 14.14 1.09
CA ASP A 59 -14.52 15.33 1.22
C ASP A 59 -15.98 15.00 0.93
N GLU A 60 -16.20 14.05 0.01
CA GLU A 60 -17.52 13.50 -0.31
C GLU A 60 -17.44 11.97 -0.36
N GLY A 61 -18.58 11.32 -0.10
CA GLY A 61 -18.69 9.87 -0.12
C GLY A 61 -18.14 9.19 1.12
N ALA A 62 -17.83 7.90 1.01
CA ALA A 62 -17.35 7.10 2.14
C ALA A 62 -16.33 6.04 1.73
N VAL A 63 -15.34 5.81 2.59
CA VAL A 63 -14.46 4.65 2.53
C VAL A 63 -14.87 3.68 3.64
N CYS A 64 -15.28 2.48 3.26
CA CYS A 64 -15.79 1.47 4.16
C CYS A 64 -14.86 0.25 4.22
N LEU A 65 -14.53 -0.19 5.42
CA LEU A 65 -13.78 -1.42 5.70
C LEU A 65 -14.73 -2.43 6.35
N ASN A 66 -14.99 -3.56 5.68
CA ASN A 66 -15.96 -4.57 6.13
C ASN A 66 -17.33 -3.94 6.48
N GLY A 67 -17.81 -3.01 5.66
CA GLY A 67 -19.09 -2.31 5.83
C GLY A 67 -19.05 -1.13 6.81
N ALA A 68 -18.00 -0.94 7.58
CA ALA A 68 -17.87 0.18 8.51
C ALA A 68 -17.21 1.40 7.86
N ASN A 69 -17.87 2.57 7.86
CA ASN A 69 -17.28 3.82 7.36
C ASN A 69 -16.10 4.24 8.24
N MET A 70 -14.90 4.26 7.65
CA MET A 70 -13.64 4.53 8.37
C MET A 70 -13.58 5.94 8.97
N ALA A 71 -14.19 6.94 8.34
CA ALA A 71 -14.22 8.31 8.85
C ALA A 71 -15.04 8.46 10.14
N ARG A 72 -15.99 7.55 10.38
CA ARG A 72 -16.84 7.53 11.58
C ARG A 72 -16.28 6.70 12.73
N LEU A 73 -15.20 5.96 12.49
CA LEU A 73 -14.56 5.15 13.52
C LEU A 73 -13.80 6.05 14.50
N ILE A 74 -14.00 5.81 15.80
CA ILE A 74 -13.34 6.56 16.88
C ILE A 74 -12.65 5.60 17.85
N GLY A 75 -11.66 6.11 18.59
CA GLY A 75 -10.98 5.41 19.67
C GLY A 75 -10.40 4.06 19.23
N PRO A 76 -10.62 2.98 19.99
CA PRO A 76 -10.05 1.67 19.72
C PRO A 76 -10.44 1.07 18.36
N TRP A 77 -11.65 1.38 17.86
CA TRP A 77 -12.14 0.90 16.57
C TRP A 77 -11.35 1.49 15.41
N ARG A 78 -11.02 2.78 15.47
CA ARG A 78 -10.17 3.43 14.47
C ARG A 78 -8.77 2.82 14.46
N VAL A 79 -8.17 2.63 15.64
CA VAL A 79 -6.85 1.98 15.78
C VAL A 79 -6.87 0.56 15.20
N ARG A 80 -7.93 -0.21 15.46
CA ARG A 80 -8.07 -1.57 14.91
C ARG A 80 -8.19 -1.56 13.39
N ALA A 81 -8.97 -0.64 12.83
CA ALA A 81 -9.12 -0.49 11.38
C ALA A 81 -7.79 -0.15 10.71
N THR A 82 -7.03 0.83 11.24
CA THR A 82 -5.72 1.21 10.67
C THR A 82 -4.70 0.09 10.74
N ARG A 83 -4.74 -0.79 11.75
CA ARG A 83 -3.88 -1.97 11.83
C ARG A 83 -4.15 -3.04 10.77
N THR A 84 -5.29 -2.98 10.09
CA THR A 84 -5.62 -3.87 8.97
C THR A 84 -4.75 -3.59 7.75
N PHE A 85 -4.17 -2.39 7.68
CA PHE A 85 -3.36 -1.95 6.55
C PHE A 85 -1.86 -2.00 6.85
N GLY A 86 -1.08 -2.50 5.88
CA GLY A 86 0.33 -2.24 5.74
C GLY A 86 0.52 -1.28 4.57
N VAL A 87 1.27 -0.21 4.78
CA VAL A 87 1.46 0.83 3.76
C VAL A 87 2.94 1.02 3.46
N VAL A 88 3.29 0.98 2.17
CA VAL A 88 4.59 1.41 1.66
C VAL A 88 4.35 2.64 0.79
N SER A 89 4.91 3.76 1.19
CA SER A 89 4.80 5.03 0.46
C SER A 89 5.92 5.20 -0.56
N GLN A 90 5.68 5.98 -1.60
CA GLN A 90 6.64 6.27 -2.67
C GLN A 90 7.98 6.81 -2.15
N GLN A 91 7.98 7.62 -1.11
CA GLN A 91 9.19 8.31 -0.61
C GLN A 91 10.08 7.45 0.29
N GLY A 92 9.67 6.22 0.64
CA GLY A 92 10.41 5.33 1.53
C GLY A 92 10.82 5.99 2.84
N LEU A 93 10.03 5.84 3.90
CA LEU A 93 10.19 6.60 5.14
C LEU A 93 10.97 5.84 6.22
N LEU A 94 12.12 5.24 5.88
CA LEU A 94 13.00 4.68 6.92
C LEU A 94 13.68 5.82 7.68
N ILE A 95 13.66 5.75 9.00
CA ILE A 95 14.32 6.72 9.88
C ILE A 95 15.81 6.45 9.84
N ARG A 96 16.55 7.30 9.13
CA ARG A 96 17.99 7.11 8.84
C ARG A 96 18.88 6.96 10.07
N LYS A 97 18.53 7.63 11.19
CA LYS A 97 19.28 7.60 12.45
C LYS A 97 18.88 6.43 13.37
N ARG A 98 18.05 5.51 12.91
CA ARG A 98 17.64 4.31 13.64
C ARG A 98 18.01 3.07 12.86
N THR A 99 18.30 1.99 13.59
CA THR A 99 18.56 0.69 12.96
C THR A 99 17.32 0.17 12.23
N VAL A 100 17.51 -0.82 11.37
CA VAL A 100 16.41 -1.55 10.72
C VAL A 100 15.46 -2.11 11.77
N GLY A 101 16.00 -2.78 12.80
CA GLY A 101 15.20 -3.32 13.89
C GLY A 101 14.35 -2.28 14.60
N ASP A 102 14.93 -1.10 14.89
CA ASP A 102 14.20 0.00 15.52
C ASP A 102 13.11 0.58 14.63
N ASN A 103 13.34 0.67 13.32
CA ASN A 103 12.34 1.12 12.35
C ASN A 103 11.11 0.20 12.33
N LEU A 104 11.33 -1.11 12.33
CA LEU A 104 10.26 -2.09 12.36
C LEU A 104 9.59 -2.16 13.75
N LEU A 105 10.39 -2.08 14.83
CA LEU A 105 9.87 -2.11 16.20
C LEU A 105 8.94 -0.93 16.48
N LEU A 106 9.20 0.23 15.90
CA LEU A 106 8.32 1.39 16.01
C LEU A 106 6.92 1.07 15.42
N ALA A 107 6.87 0.47 14.25
CA ALA A 107 5.63 0.04 13.60
C ALA A 107 4.92 -1.06 14.40
N ALA A 108 5.65 -2.05 14.90
CA ALA A 108 5.12 -3.11 15.75
C ALA A 108 4.51 -2.55 17.05
N ASN A 109 5.17 -1.57 17.67
CA ASN A 109 4.68 -0.91 18.89
C ASN A 109 3.42 -0.08 18.61
N ALA A 110 3.39 0.66 17.51
CA ALA A 110 2.19 1.40 17.07
C ALA A 110 1.02 0.45 16.81
N ALA A 111 1.29 -0.76 16.29
CA ALA A 111 0.31 -1.82 16.15
C ALA A 111 -0.06 -2.52 17.49
N GLY A 112 0.51 -2.10 18.63
CA GLY A 112 0.22 -2.64 19.96
C GLY A 112 0.95 -3.93 20.31
N MET A 113 1.98 -4.31 19.56
CA MET A 113 2.73 -5.57 19.74
C MET A 113 3.89 -5.46 20.74
N ARG A 114 3.80 -4.58 21.75
CA ARG A 114 4.90 -4.25 22.68
C ARG A 114 5.66 -5.47 23.24
N ARG A 115 4.95 -6.53 23.66
CA ARG A 115 5.58 -7.75 24.21
C ARG A 115 6.18 -8.67 23.14
N LYS A 116 5.62 -8.68 21.92
CA LYS A 116 6.00 -9.55 20.80
C LYS A 116 6.72 -8.79 19.68
N GLY A 117 7.02 -7.51 19.88
CA GLY A 117 7.56 -6.65 18.83
C GLY A 117 8.87 -7.16 18.24
N ARG A 118 9.82 -7.61 19.08
CA ARG A 118 11.10 -8.15 18.60
C ARG A 118 10.96 -9.45 17.79
N GLU A 119 10.05 -10.32 18.20
CA GLU A 119 9.73 -11.54 17.47
C GLU A 119 9.06 -11.22 16.13
N ALA A 120 8.11 -10.27 16.11
CA ALA A 120 7.46 -9.78 14.91
C ALA A 120 8.47 -9.16 13.94
N VAL A 121 9.44 -8.39 14.42
CA VAL A 121 10.53 -7.82 13.61
C VAL A 121 11.34 -8.93 12.94
N LYS A 122 11.81 -9.93 13.69
CA LYS A 122 12.56 -11.06 13.12
C LYS A 122 11.75 -11.81 12.07
N LYS A 123 10.47 -12.08 12.37
CA LYS A 123 9.56 -12.73 11.42
C LYS A 123 9.38 -11.90 10.14
N ALA A 124 9.16 -10.60 10.27
CA ALA A 124 8.97 -9.72 9.12
C ALA A 124 10.23 -9.64 8.24
N LEU A 125 11.42 -9.55 8.85
CA LEU A 125 12.69 -9.59 8.12
C LEU A 125 12.92 -10.95 7.45
N GLY A 126 12.56 -12.03 8.11
CA GLY A 126 12.59 -13.37 7.50
C GLY A 126 11.67 -13.50 6.29
N ILE A 127 10.46 -12.92 6.35
CA ILE A 127 9.50 -12.91 5.23
C ILE A 127 10.09 -12.23 4.00
N VAL A 128 10.81 -11.11 4.16
CA VAL A 128 11.41 -10.38 3.03
C VAL A 128 12.81 -10.87 2.65
N GLY A 129 13.28 -11.98 3.24
CA GLY A 129 14.58 -12.58 2.91
C GLY A 129 15.79 -11.81 3.44
N LEU A 130 15.64 -11.05 4.52
CA LEU A 130 16.70 -10.26 5.16
C LEU A 130 16.86 -10.63 6.65
N PRO A 131 17.10 -11.91 7.01
CA PRO A 131 17.35 -12.26 8.41
C PRO A 131 18.71 -11.70 8.86
N GLY A 132 18.77 -11.18 10.10
CA GLY A 132 20.04 -10.75 10.71
C GLY A 132 20.45 -9.30 10.44
N VAL A 133 19.67 -8.52 9.68
CA VAL A 133 19.98 -7.09 9.40
C VAL A 133 19.41 -6.12 10.44
N GLU A 134 18.90 -6.62 11.56
CA GLU A 134 18.24 -5.80 12.59
C GLU A 134 19.13 -4.67 13.12
N GLY A 135 20.45 -4.92 13.20
CA GLY A 135 21.46 -3.98 13.71
C GLY A 135 21.95 -2.97 12.67
N CYS A 136 21.71 -3.21 11.37
CA CYS A 136 22.16 -2.34 10.29
C CYS A 136 21.37 -1.01 10.28
N TYR A 137 22.00 0.03 9.77
CA TYR A 137 21.33 1.29 9.50
C TYR A 137 20.85 1.36 8.05
N PRO A 138 19.79 2.12 7.73
CA PRO A 138 19.30 2.26 6.36
C PRO A 138 20.37 2.71 5.34
N ALA A 139 21.39 3.45 5.77
CA ALA A 139 22.49 3.91 4.91
C ALA A 139 23.45 2.78 4.49
N GLU A 140 23.42 1.64 5.19
CA GLU A 140 24.28 0.47 4.90
C GLU A 140 23.60 -0.52 3.94
N LEU A 141 22.33 -0.28 3.60
CA LEU A 141 21.54 -1.15 2.73
C LEU A 141 21.62 -0.68 1.27
N SER A 142 21.61 -1.64 0.35
CA SER A 142 21.30 -1.37 -1.06
C SER A 142 19.89 -0.81 -1.23
N ILE A 143 19.59 -0.25 -2.39
CA ILE A 143 18.24 0.26 -2.70
C ILE A 143 17.20 -0.88 -2.60
N GLY A 144 17.53 -2.06 -3.16
CA GLY A 144 16.65 -3.23 -3.10
C GLY A 144 16.40 -3.73 -1.68
N GLU A 145 17.45 -3.81 -0.85
CA GLU A 145 17.32 -4.17 0.57
C GLU A 145 16.49 -3.14 1.33
N SER A 146 16.68 -1.84 1.07
CA SER A 146 15.87 -0.78 1.67
C SER A 146 14.39 -0.95 1.33
N ARG A 147 14.03 -1.28 0.09
CA ARG A 147 12.65 -1.57 -0.33
C ARG A 147 12.07 -2.81 0.36
N ARG A 148 12.89 -3.86 0.53
CA ARG A 148 12.49 -5.05 1.30
C ARG A 148 12.27 -4.71 2.78
N VAL A 149 13.09 -3.86 3.38
CA VAL A 149 12.92 -3.38 4.77
C VAL A 149 11.66 -2.53 4.91
N GLU A 150 11.35 -1.67 3.96
CA GLU A 150 10.08 -0.92 3.93
C GLU A 150 8.87 -1.85 3.89
N LEU A 151 8.93 -2.88 3.05
CA LEU A 151 7.90 -3.92 3.00
C LEU A 151 7.83 -4.70 4.32
N ALA A 152 8.98 -5.08 4.92
CA ALA A 152 9.02 -5.73 6.23
C ALA A 152 8.33 -4.88 7.30
N ARG A 153 8.57 -3.57 7.30
CA ARG A 153 7.91 -2.63 8.22
C ARG A 153 6.40 -2.60 8.00
N ALA A 154 5.94 -2.64 6.75
CA ALA A 154 4.52 -2.66 6.44
C ALA A 154 3.81 -3.96 6.85
N VAL A 155 4.55 -5.10 6.87
CA VAL A 155 3.97 -6.42 7.20
C VAL A 155 4.24 -6.87 8.64
N VAL A 156 4.93 -6.08 9.45
CA VAL A 156 5.35 -6.46 10.81
C VAL A 156 4.19 -6.87 11.71
N ASN A 157 3.01 -6.29 11.51
CA ASN A 157 1.78 -6.60 12.24
C ASN A 157 0.86 -7.59 11.52
N SER A 158 1.34 -8.24 10.45
CA SER A 158 0.57 -9.18 9.62
C SER A 158 -0.76 -8.56 9.13
N PRO A 159 -0.73 -7.47 8.35
CA PRO A 159 -1.93 -6.79 7.89
C PRO A 159 -2.73 -7.66 6.90
N ASN A 160 -4.04 -7.41 6.82
CA ASN A 160 -4.90 -8.07 5.85
C ASN A 160 -4.82 -7.44 4.45
N ILE A 161 -4.46 -6.15 4.39
CA ILE A 161 -4.41 -5.36 3.15
C ILE A 161 -3.04 -4.67 3.08
N LEU A 162 -2.35 -4.81 1.95
CA LEU A 162 -1.14 -4.08 1.62
C LEU A 162 -1.45 -3.02 0.56
N LEU A 163 -1.08 -1.78 0.86
CA LEU A 163 -1.18 -0.65 -0.05
C LEU A 163 0.24 -0.20 -0.39
N LEU A 164 0.62 -0.35 -1.66
CA LEU A 164 1.99 -0.16 -2.13
C LEU A 164 2.02 0.97 -3.16
N ASP A 165 2.73 2.04 -2.88
CA ASP A 165 2.87 3.17 -3.79
C ASP A 165 4.28 3.17 -4.39
N GLU A 166 4.38 2.82 -5.68
CA GLU A 166 5.61 2.80 -6.48
C GLU A 166 6.76 1.99 -5.84
N LEU A 167 6.44 0.84 -5.22
CA LEU A 167 7.42 -0.02 -4.54
C LEU A 167 8.59 -0.44 -5.46
N THR A 168 8.33 -0.57 -6.75
CA THR A 168 9.29 -1.05 -7.76
C THR A 168 10.06 0.07 -8.48
N ALA A 169 9.83 1.33 -8.12
CA ALA A 169 10.49 2.46 -8.77
C ALA A 169 12.01 2.48 -8.53
N ASN A 170 12.78 2.72 -9.61
CA ASN A 170 14.25 2.82 -9.57
C ASN A 170 14.97 1.54 -9.11
N LEU A 171 14.39 0.38 -9.40
CA LEU A 171 14.99 -0.92 -9.13
C LEU A 171 15.30 -1.65 -10.43
N ASP A 172 16.31 -2.53 -10.40
CA ASP A 172 16.64 -3.44 -11.48
C ASP A 172 15.57 -4.54 -11.62
N ASP A 173 15.40 -5.07 -12.81
CA ASP A 173 14.36 -6.06 -13.15
C ASP A 173 14.39 -7.30 -12.23
N ASP A 174 15.56 -7.83 -11.91
CA ASP A 174 15.70 -9.00 -11.03
C ASP A 174 15.18 -8.71 -9.62
N VAL A 175 15.50 -7.52 -9.08
CA VAL A 175 15.02 -7.09 -7.76
C VAL A 175 13.51 -6.89 -7.76
N ILE A 176 12.96 -6.36 -8.86
CA ILE A 176 11.51 -6.20 -9.03
C ILE A 176 10.81 -7.55 -9.03
N TRP A 177 11.32 -8.52 -9.80
CA TRP A 177 10.75 -9.87 -9.83
C TRP A 177 10.78 -10.54 -8.47
N ASP A 178 11.86 -10.43 -7.73
CA ASP A 178 11.97 -10.95 -6.37
C ASP A 178 10.90 -10.35 -5.45
N LEU A 179 10.68 -9.02 -5.52
CA LEU A 179 9.63 -8.36 -4.74
C LEU A 179 8.24 -8.79 -5.17
N LEU A 180 7.99 -8.93 -6.47
CA LEU A 180 6.70 -9.38 -6.98
C LEU A 180 6.40 -10.83 -6.61
N HIS A 181 7.39 -11.73 -6.64
CA HIS A 181 7.25 -13.11 -6.16
C HIS A 181 6.87 -13.14 -4.69
N LEU A 182 7.54 -12.33 -3.85
CA LEU A 182 7.22 -12.21 -2.43
C LEU A 182 5.78 -11.71 -2.21
N LEU A 183 5.34 -10.71 -2.98
CA LEU A 183 3.97 -10.21 -2.93
C LEU A 183 2.96 -11.27 -3.38
N MET A 184 3.28 -12.05 -4.42
CA MET A 184 2.42 -13.15 -4.86
C MET A 184 2.28 -14.24 -3.80
N GLU A 185 3.36 -14.59 -3.08
CA GLU A 185 3.29 -15.52 -1.96
C GLU A 185 2.42 -15.00 -0.81
N MET A 186 2.52 -13.71 -0.47
CA MET A 186 1.66 -13.08 0.54
C MET A 186 0.19 -13.10 0.09
N ASN A 187 -0.07 -12.79 -1.18
CA ASN A 187 -1.41 -12.81 -1.75
C ASN A 187 -2.00 -14.24 -1.75
N ALA A 188 -1.22 -15.25 -2.10
CA ALA A 188 -1.63 -16.66 -2.05
C ALA A 188 -2.01 -17.11 -0.63
N LYS A 189 -1.44 -16.48 0.40
CA LYS A 189 -1.77 -16.69 1.83
C LYS A 189 -2.99 -15.86 2.29
N GLY A 190 -3.66 -15.14 1.37
CA GLY A 190 -4.89 -14.40 1.62
C GLY A 190 -4.73 -12.90 1.89
N THR A 191 -3.53 -12.33 1.78
CA THR A 191 -3.33 -10.89 1.88
C THR A 191 -3.88 -10.21 0.63
N THR A 192 -4.73 -9.19 0.80
CA THR A 192 -5.18 -8.33 -0.28
C THR A 192 -4.09 -7.33 -0.63
N ILE A 193 -3.80 -7.12 -1.92
CA ILE A 193 -2.73 -6.21 -2.36
C ILE A 193 -3.28 -5.20 -3.35
N VAL A 194 -3.02 -3.92 -3.10
CA VAL A 194 -3.26 -2.83 -4.05
C VAL A 194 -1.92 -2.14 -4.31
N MET A 195 -1.44 -2.22 -5.53
CA MET A 195 -0.13 -1.72 -5.92
C MET A 195 -0.25 -0.66 -7.02
N ALA A 196 0.05 0.59 -6.67
CA ALA A 196 0.23 1.64 -7.66
C ALA A 196 1.59 1.48 -8.32
N THR A 197 1.62 1.48 -9.66
CA THR A 197 2.86 1.32 -10.42
C THR A 197 2.77 1.90 -11.84
N HIS A 198 3.92 2.31 -12.35
CA HIS A 198 4.13 2.66 -13.77
C HIS A 198 4.81 1.52 -14.57
N ALA A 199 5.16 0.41 -13.92
CA ALA A 199 5.90 -0.70 -14.51
C ALA A 199 4.99 -1.60 -15.37
N SER A 200 4.64 -1.12 -16.58
CA SER A 200 3.68 -1.76 -17.50
C SER A 200 4.02 -3.20 -17.86
N GLN A 201 5.32 -3.54 -17.98
CA GLN A 201 5.76 -4.88 -18.31
C GLN A 201 5.27 -5.92 -17.27
N TYR A 202 5.37 -5.63 -15.98
CA TYR A 202 4.97 -6.56 -14.93
C TYR A 202 3.45 -6.68 -14.83
N VAL A 203 2.72 -5.57 -14.99
CA VAL A 203 1.25 -5.58 -15.08
C VAL A 203 0.80 -6.49 -16.20
N ASN A 204 1.43 -6.38 -17.38
CA ASN A 204 1.11 -7.16 -18.57
C ASN A 204 1.43 -8.65 -18.43
N ILE A 205 2.47 -9.01 -17.67
CA ILE A 205 2.86 -10.42 -17.42
C ILE A 205 1.96 -11.03 -16.36
N MET A 206 1.74 -10.33 -15.24
CA MET A 206 1.01 -10.88 -14.08
C MET A 206 -0.48 -11.04 -14.31
N ARG A 207 -1.09 -10.24 -15.20
CA ARG A 207 -2.52 -10.33 -15.57
C ARG A 207 -3.46 -10.39 -14.37
N ARG A 208 -3.25 -9.51 -13.42
CA ARG A 208 -4.14 -9.31 -12.29
C ARG A 208 -5.23 -8.29 -12.63
N ARG A 209 -6.10 -7.98 -11.67
CA ARG A 209 -7.06 -6.87 -11.83
C ARG A 209 -6.30 -5.55 -12.00
N VAL A 210 -6.71 -4.75 -12.96
CA VAL A 210 -6.12 -3.45 -13.28
C VAL A 210 -7.21 -2.39 -13.17
N ILE A 211 -6.98 -1.43 -12.29
CA ILE A 211 -7.81 -0.22 -12.18
C ILE A 211 -7.02 0.93 -12.78
N THR A 212 -7.57 1.55 -13.81
CA THR A 212 -6.96 2.68 -14.52
C THR A 212 -7.57 3.99 -14.05
N LEU A 213 -6.73 4.89 -13.51
CA LEU A 213 -7.12 6.25 -13.16
C LEU A 213 -6.72 7.24 -14.26
N VAL A 214 -7.65 8.09 -14.65
CA VAL A 214 -7.43 9.23 -15.55
C VAL A 214 -8.12 10.45 -14.94
N ASP A 215 -7.37 11.52 -14.74
CA ASP A 215 -7.86 12.79 -14.20
C ASP A 215 -8.74 12.64 -12.95
N GLY A 216 -8.26 11.83 -12.01
CA GLY A 216 -8.94 11.57 -10.74
C GLY A 216 -10.21 10.71 -10.83
N ARG A 217 -10.47 10.03 -11.95
CA ARG A 217 -11.62 9.13 -12.15
C ARG A 217 -11.17 7.73 -12.51
N VAL A 218 -12.00 6.74 -12.19
CA VAL A 218 -11.82 5.37 -12.69
C VAL A 218 -12.24 5.34 -14.15
N ALA A 219 -11.27 5.20 -15.04
CA ALA A 219 -11.50 5.08 -16.48
C ALA A 219 -11.64 3.61 -16.94
N GLY A 220 -11.08 2.67 -16.17
CA GLY A 220 -11.19 1.25 -16.44
C GLY A 220 -11.01 0.40 -15.18
N ASP A 221 -11.65 -0.77 -15.16
CA ASP A 221 -11.53 -1.77 -14.09
C ASP A 221 -11.66 -3.17 -14.71
N VAL A 222 -10.53 -3.83 -14.94
CA VAL A 222 -10.46 -5.08 -15.72
C VAL A 222 -9.85 -6.19 -14.86
N LYS A 223 -10.59 -7.29 -14.65
CA LYS A 223 -10.20 -8.40 -13.74
C LYS A 223 -8.90 -9.11 -14.14
N LYS A 224 -8.58 -9.22 -15.43
CA LYS A 224 -7.34 -9.79 -15.97
C LYS A 224 -6.77 -8.85 -17.01
N GLY A 225 -6.47 -7.64 -16.56
CA GLY A 225 -6.13 -6.53 -17.42
C GLY A 225 -4.67 -6.49 -17.85
N LYS A 226 -4.42 -5.61 -18.82
CA LYS A 226 -3.10 -5.11 -19.20
C LYS A 226 -2.97 -3.65 -18.79
N TYR A 227 -1.76 -3.15 -18.85
CA TYR A 227 -1.51 -1.75 -18.62
C TYR A 227 -2.18 -0.90 -19.70
N GLY A 228 -3.04 0.04 -19.29
CA GLY A 228 -3.80 0.91 -20.19
C GLY A 228 -5.14 0.36 -20.64
N ASP A 229 -5.56 -0.82 -20.18
CA ASP A 229 -6.90 -1.31 -20.44
C ASP A 229 -7.94 -0.39 -19.79
N LEU A 230 -8.98 -0.04 -20.57
CA LEU A 230 -10.10 0.81 -20.14
C LEU A 230 -11.43 0.04 -20.08
N LYS A 231 -11.47 -1.20 -20.58
CA LYS A 231 -12.66 -2.08 -20.58
C LYS A 231 -12.27 -3.52 -20.34
#